data_4cb8faef692f5b2ee62a0b8b450d9f14
#
_entry.id   4cb8faef692f5b2ee62a0b8b450d9f14
#
_cell.length_a   1.000
_cell.length_b   1.000
_cell.length_c   1.000
_cell.angle_alpha   90.00
_cell.angle_beta   90.00
_cell.angle_gamma   90.00
#
_symmetry.space_group_name_H-M   'P 1'
#
loop_
_entity.id
_entity.type
_entity.pdbx_description
1 polymer ?
#
loop_
_entity_poly.entity_id
_entity_poly.type
_entity_poly.pdbx_seq_one_letter_code
_entity_poly.pdbx_strand_id
1 'polypeptide(L)'
;MNPDRSLIQKLSGLEGYLSSKIRGQGHVIPRVCSVLERGELGLQPPDKPLGSFLFLGPTGVGKTELTLECSRYLFGEGAIHRFDMSEFQHLDSVKLFLGDESGMPGRLGKVLESHTRGILLFDEVEKAHRLIWDLFLQMLDAARITLADHRTHDLSGFYVVCTSNIGSQQLMRPTRLPFATLERAVLAELHRHFRPELIGRFDEKVVFKPLSPDTQREIAMIVIGEKVERYRKMGIELEVEEEPLELLIRTGITKALGARPMKRTVQKYLGDVVRERMKLRNLF
;
A
#
# COMPACT_ATOMS: atom_id res chain seq x y z
N MET A 1 -23.72 -16.55 -13.75
CA MET A 1 -23.40 -15.30 -14.51
C MET A 1 -22.15 -15.53 -15.31
N ASN A 2 -22.17 -15.33 -16.64
CA ASN A 2 -20.91 -15.31 -17.39
C ASN A 2 -20.22 -13.99 -17.05
N PRO A 3 -18.97 -14.00 -16.55
CA PRO A 3 -18.24 -12.76 -16.32
C PRO A 3 -18.10 -12.00 -17.64
N ASP A 4 -18.25 -10.68 -17.56
CA ASP A 4 -18.11 -9.79 -18.70
C ASP A 4 -16.72 -9.98 -19.33
N ARG A 5 -16.65 -10.19 -20.65
CA ARG A 5 -15.40 -10.36 -21.39
C ARG A 5 -14.44 -9.19 -21.17
N SER A 6 -14.95 -7.99 -20.99
CA SER A 6 -14.15 -6.79 -20.71
C SER A 6 -13.46 -6.88 -19.35
N LEU A 7 -14.14 -7.40 -18.33
CA LEU A 7 -13.58 -7.63 -17.00
C LEU A 7 -12.48 -8.69 -17.04
N ILE A 8 -12.70 -9.82 -17.73
CA ILE A 8 -11.68 -10.87 -17.88
C ILE A 8 -10.44 -10.30 -18.57
N GLN A 9 -10.61 -9.53 -19.65
CA GLN A 9 -9.50 -8.89 -20.35
C GLN A 9 -8.77 -7.89 -19.46
N LYS A 10 -9.49 -7.10 -18.67
CA LYS A 10 -8.89 -6.19 -17.68
C LYS A 10 -8.06 -6.97 -16.65
N LEU A 11 -8.60 -8.02 -16.07
CA LEU A 11 -7.92 -8.81 -15.04
C LEU A 11 -6.67 -9.52 -15.61
N SER A 12 -6.70 -10.02 -16.83
CA SER A 12 -5.53 -10.65 -17.48
C SER A 12 -4.34 -9.70 -17.67
N GLY A 13 -4.57 -8.39 -17.69
CA GLY A 13 -3.51 -7.37 -17.73
C GLY A 13 -2.97 -6.93 -16.37
N LEU A 14 -3.62 -7.31 -15.28
CA LEU A 14 -3.32 -6.80 -13.93
C LEU A 14 -1.89 -7.12 -13.48
N GLU A 15 -1.46 -8.37 -13.62
CA GLU A 15 -0.12 -8.79 -13.19
C GLU A 15 0.98 -8.06 -13.95
N GLY A 16 0.83 -7.93 -15.29
CA GLY A 16 1.75 -7.18 -16.14
C GLY A 16 1.83 -5.70 -15.74
N TYR A 17 0.68 -5.07 -15.48
CA TYR A 17 0.62 -3.70 -15.01
C TYR A 17 1.34 -3.53 -13.67
N LEU A 18 1.00 -4.32 -12.66
CA LEU A 18 1.62 -4.22 -11.33
C LEU A 18 3.13 -4.49 -11.39
N SER A 19 3.58 -5.47 -12.20
CA SER A 19 5.00 -5.76 -12.41
C SER A 19 5.75 -4.60 -13.07
N SER A 20 5.07 -3.80 -13.91
CA SER A 20 5.65 -2.60 -14.49
C SER A 20 5.83 -1.45 -13.49
N LYS A 21 5.05 -1.42 -12.41
CA LYS A 21 5.04 -0.36 -11.40
C LYS A 21 5.83 -0.70 -10.14
N ILE A 22 5.78 -1.96 -9.72
CA ILE A 22 6.38 -2.44 -8.46
C ILE A 22 7.62 -3.25 -8.76
N ARG A 23 8.77 -2.81 -8.25
CA ARG A 23 10.06 -3.45 -8.48
C ARG A 23 10.54 -4.25 -7.27
N GLY A 24 11.25 -5.35 -7.53
CA GLY A 24 11.84 -6.19 -6.50
C GLY A 24 10.87 -7.08 -5.71
N GLN A 25 9.57 -7.07 -6.06
CA GLN A 25 8.53 -7.81 -5.34
C GLN A 25 7.78 -8.82 -6.24
N GLY A 26 8.43 -9.37 -7.25
CA GLY A 26 7.81 -10.30 -8.21
C GLY A 26 7.16 -11.53 -7.58
N HIS A 27 7.59 -11.96 -6.38
CA HIS A 27 6.97 -13.07 -5.64
C HIS A 27 5.66 -12.68 -4.93
N VAL A 28 5.40 -11.38 -4.73
CA VAL A 28 4.18 -10.86 -4.09
C VAL A 28 3.06 -10.69 -5.11
N ILE A 29 3.38 -10.18 -6.29
CA ILE A 29 2.42 -9.73 -7.29
C ILE A 29 1.43 -10.84 -7.70
N PRO A 30 1.85 -12.06 -8.09
CA PRO A 30 0.92 -13.13 -8.49
C PRO A 30 -0.05 -13.53 -7.36
N ARG A 31 0.44 -13.54 -6.10
CA ARG A 31 -0.38 -13.86 -4.92
C ARG A 31 -1.46 -12.81 -4.70
N VAL A 32 -1.11 -11.53 -4.84
CA VAL A 32 -2.06 -10.42 -4.73
C VAL A 32 -3.07 -10.44 -5.88
N CYS A 33 -2.61 -10.62 -7.13
CA CYS A 33 -3.48 -10.73 -8.29
C CYS A 33 -4.52 -11.84 -8.15
N SER A 34 -4.12 -13.02 -7.67
CA SER A 34 -5.04 -14.14 -7.46
C SER A 34 -6.21 -13.82 -6.52
N VAL A 35 -5.97 -13.05 -5.45
CA VAL A 35 -7.06 -12.62 -4.54
C VAL A 35 -7.92 -11.54 -5.20
N LEU A 36 -7.30 -10.56 -5.87
CA LEU A 36 -8.02 -9.49 -6.58
C LEU A 36 -8.92 -10.05 -7.69
N GLU A 37 -8.42 -11.00 -8.47
CA GLU A 37 -9.18 -11.68 -9.53
C GLU A 37 -10.38 -12.43 -8.95
N ARG A 38 -10.21 -13.18 -7.85
CA ARG A 38 -11.34 -13.87 -7.19
C ARG A 38 -12.38 -12.89 -6.69
N GLY A 39 -11.97 -11.77 -6.10
CA GLY A 39 -12.87 -10.71 -5.64
C GLY A 39 -13.67 -10.09 -6.77
N GLU A 40 -13.00 -9.67 -7.85
CA GLU A 40 -13.65 -9.03 -9.00
C GLU A 40 -14.57 -9.98 -9.79
N LEU A 41 -14.24 -11.28 -9.84
CA LEU A 41 -15.07 -12.31 -10.47
C LEU A 41 -16.24 -12.78 -9.58
N GLY A 42 -16.39 -12.23 -8.36
CA GLY A 42 -17.46 -12.62 -7.44
C GLY A 42 -17.33 -14.05 -6.91
N LEU A 43 -16.09 -14.57 -6.83
CA LEU A 43 -15.80 -15.92 -6.33
C LEU A 43 -15.57 -15.97 -4.82
N GLN A 44 -15.58 -14.82 -4.15
CA GLN A 44 -15.55 -14.74 -2.69
C GLN A 44 -16.93 -15.05 -2.10
N PRO A 45 -17.01 -15.63 -0.88
CA PRO A 45 -18.26 -15.76 -0.16
C PRO A 45 -18.94 -14.39 0.03
N PRO A 46 -20.28 -14.33 -0.05
CA PRO A 46 -21.01 -13.05 0.00
C PRO A 46 -20.93 -12.33 1.36
N ASP A 47 -20.55 -13.05 2.40
CA ASP A 47 -20.33 -12.54 3.77
C ASP A 47 -18.86 -12.18 4.04
N LYS A 48 -18.03 -12.10 3.00
CA LYS A 48 -16.60 -11.71 3.10
C LYS A 48 -16.32 -10.43 2.30
N PRO A 49 -15.28 -9.66 2.67
CA PRO A 49 -14.76 -8.61 1.80
C PRO A 49 -14.35 -9.17 0.43
N LEU A 50 -14.23 -8.32 -0.58
CA LEU A 50 -13.70 -8.72 -1.92
C LEU A 50 -12.33 -9.41 -1.82
N GLY A 51 -11.55 -9.07 -0.81
CA GLY A 51 -10.31 -9.72 -0.46
C GLY A 51 -9.64 -9.01 0.70
N SER A 52 -8.77 -9.73 1.39
CA SER A 52 -8.09 -9.23 2.58
C SER A 52 -6.60 -9.58 2.58
N PHE A 53 -5.76 -8.57 2.86
CA PHE A 53 -4.32 -8.68 2.75
C PHE A 53 -3.62 -8.20 4.02
N LEU A 54 -2.58 -8.91 4.42
CA LEU A 54 -1.62 -8.46 5.42
C LEU A 54 -0.23 -8.36 4.79
N PHE A 55 0.23 -7.13 4.55
CA PHE A 55 1.53 -6.81 3.93
C PHE A 55 2.58 -6.54 5.01
N LEU A 56 3.62 -7.35 5.03
CA LEU A 56 4.67 -7.35 6.04
C LEU A 56 6.01 -6.95 5.44
N GLY A 57 6.86 -6.30 6.21
CA GLY A 57 8.22 -5.99 5.78
C GLY A 57 8.65 -4.56 6.06
N PRO A 58 9.89 -4.21 5.71
CA PRO A 58 10.48 -2.92 6.02
C PRO A 58 9.70 -1.73 5.45
N THR A 59 9.93 -0.56 6.02
CA THR A 59 9.40 0.70 5.47
C THR A 59 10.00 0.98 4.08
N GLY A 60 9.18 1.48 3.16
CA GLY A 60 9.63 1.95 1.85
C GLY A 60 9.99 0.86 0.84
N VAL A 61 9.51 -0.39 1.03
CA VAL A 61 9.70 -1.50 0.10
C VAL A 61 8.58 -1.67 -0.92
N GLY A 62 7.53 -0.83 -0.86
CA GLY A 62 6.44 -0.83 -1.85
C GLY A 62 5.09 -1.35 -1.35
N LYS A 63 4.88 -1.62 -0.04
CA LYS A 63 3.59 -2.12 0.50
C LYS A 63 2.41 -1.20 0.14
N THR A 64 2.49 0.06 0.54
CA THR A 64 1.48 1.09 0.26
C THR A 64 1.40 1.39 -1.24
N GLU A 65 2.53 1.43 -1.95
CA GLU A 65 2.55 1.68 -3.40
C GLU A 65 1.82 0.59 -4.18
N LEU A 66 2.04 -0.68 -3.85
CA LEU A 66 1.29 -1.79 -4.47
C LEU A 66 -0.22 -1.61 -4.26
N THR A 67 -0.66 -1.25 -3.06
CA THR A 67 -2.08 -0.99 -2.76
C THR A 67 -2.64 0.16 -3.60
N LEU A 68 -1.88 1.26 -3.76
CA LEU A 68 -2.26 2.40 -4.59
C LEU A 68 -2.40 1.99 -6.06
N GLU A 69 -1.46 1.21 -6.59
CA GLU A 69 -1.51 0.74 -7.97
C GLU A 69 -2.65 -0.26 -8.22
N CYS A 70 -2.95 -1.15 -7.25
CA CYS A 70 -4.14 -2.01 -7.32
C CYS A 70 -5.43 -1.17 -7.40
N SER A 71 -5.56 -0.17 -6.52
CA SER A 71 -6.73 0.72 -6.53
C SER A 71 -6.88 1.47 -7.85
N ARG A 72 -5.78 2.05 -8.33
CA ARG A 72 -5.77 2.81 -9.60
C ARG A 72 -6.17 1.93 -10.78
N TYR A 73 -5.68 0.70 -10.84
CA TYR A 73 -5.99 -0.23 -11.92
C TYR A 73 -7.45 -0.70 -11.88
N LEU A 74 -7.94 -1.09 -10.70
CA LEU A 74 -9.28 -1.67 -10.56
C LEU A 74 -10.39 -0.63 -10.59
N PHE A 75 -10.19 0.50 -9.91
CA PHE A 75 -11.26 1.46 -9.62
C PHE A 75 -10.99 2.87 -10.19
N GLY A 76 -9.75 3.16 -10.62
CA GLY A 76 -9.34 4.51 -10.98
C GLY A 76 -8.89 5.33 -9.77
N GLU A 77 -8.84 6.64 -9.92
CA GLU A 77 -8.42 7.56 -8.85
C GLU A 77 -9.53 7.74 -7.80
N GLY A 78 -9.13 7.87 -6.54
CA GLY A 78 -10.04 8.23 -5.44
C GLY A 78 -10.75 7.06 -4.73
N ALA A 79 -10.56 5.82 -5.17
CA ALA A 79 -11.22 4.65 -4.56
C ALA A 79 -10.39 3.96 -3.45
N ILE A 80 -9.39 4.64 -2.92
CA ILE A 80 -8.58 4.18 -1.78
C ILE A 80 -8.77 5.09 -0.58
N HIS A 81 -9.09 4.51 0.55
CA HIS A 81 -9.28 5.20 1.82
C HIS A 81 -8.24 4.73 2.81
N ARG A 82 -7.30 5.63 3.12
CA ARG A 82 -6.13 5.32 3.95
C ARG A 82 -6.31 5.80 5.38
N PHE A 83 -6.00 4.91 6.32
CA PHE A 83 -5.97 5.17 7.75
C PHE A 83 -4.58 4.84 8.28
N ASP A 84 -3.88 5.82 8.84
CA ASP A 84 -2.62 5.60 9.56
C ASP A 84 -2.95 5.18 10.99
N MET A 85 -2.71 3.91 11.30
CA MET A 85 -3.06 3.35 12.61
C MET A 85 -2.20 3.92 13.74
N SER A 86 -1.11 4.60 13.43
CA SER A 86 -0.34 5.34 14.44
C SER A 86 -1.09 6.52 15.04
N GLU A 87 -2.12 7.03 14.36
CA GLU A 87 -3.00 8.08 14.89
C GLU A 87 -4.02 7.54 15.93
N PHE A 88 -4.23 6.21 15.95
CA PHE A 88 -5.26 5.55 16.75
C PHE A 88 -4.69 4.58 17.82
N GLN A 89 -3.62 5.00 18.47
CA GLN A 89 -2.93 4.21 19.51
C GLN A 89 -3.59 4.34 20.90
N HIS A 90 -4.25 5.46 21.17
CA HIS A 90 -4.84 5.76 22.47
C HIS A 90 -6.36 5.63 22.44
N LEU A 91 -6.96 5.33 23.59
CA LEU A 91 -8.39 5.14 23.73
C LEU A 91 -9.22 6.33 23.20
N ASP A 92 -8.79 7.55 23.49
CA ASP A 92 -9.47 8.76 23.01
C ASP A 92 -9.44 8.90 21.48
N SER A 93 -8.36 8.44 20.84
CA SER A 93 -8.25 8.46 19.38
C SER A 93 -9.09 7.38 18.71
N VAL A 94 -9.47 6.30 19.43
CA VAL A 94 -10.40 5.28 18.91
C VAL A 94 -11.76 5.90 18.59
N LYS A 95 -12.24 6.85 19.38
CA LYS A 95 -13.49 7.58 19.12
C LYS A 95 -13.43 8.39 17.82
N LEU A 96 -12.26 8.97 17.49
CA LEU A 96 -12.08 9.68 16.22
C LEU A 96 -12.17 8.72 15.02
N PHE A 97 -11.80 7.47 15.21
CA PHE A 97 -11.86 6.44 14.17
C PHE A 97 -13.26 5.84 14.01
N LEU A 98 -13.92 5.49 15.11
CA LEU A 98 -15.18 4.75 15.14
C LEU A 98 -16.43 5.63 15.28
N GLY A 99 -16.27 6.87 15.70
CA GLY A 99 -17.38 7.71 16.13
C GLY A 99 -17.63 7.61 17.64
N ASP A 100 -18.69 8.26 18.08
CA ASP A 100 -19.11 8.28 19.46
C ASP A 100 -20.62 8.00 19.62
N GLU A 101 -21.05 7.82 20.86
CA GLU A 101 -22.45 7.51 21.22
C GLU A 101 -23.42 8.69 20.92
N SER A 102 -22.93 9.89 20.60
CA SER A 102 -23.75 11.02 20.17
C SER A 102 -24.30 10.86 18.74
N GLY A 103 -23.88 9.80 18.03
CA GLY A 103 -24.27 9.53 16.64
C GLY A 103 -23.40 10.25 15.61
N MET A 104 -22.28 10.87 16.04
CA MET A 104 -21.31 11.45 15.10
C MET A 104 -20.43 10.34 14.51
N PRO A 105 -20.44 10.17 13.17
CA PRO A 105 -19.61 9.14 12.54
C PRO A 105 -18.13 9.48 12.67
N GLY A 106 -17.32 8.49 13.03
CA GLY A 106 -15.87 8.58 13.00
C GLY A 106 -15.32 8.61 11.57
N ARG A 107 -13.98 8.63 11.44
CA ARG A 107 -13.32 8.65 10.11
C ARG A 107 -13.71 7.45 9.25
N LEU A 108 -13.79 6.24 9.83
CA LEU A 108 -14.19 5.05 9.10
C LEU A 108 -15.66 5.13 8.68
N GLY A 109 -16.56 5.53 9.58
CA GLY A 109 -17.98 5.68 9.30
C GLY A 109 -18.25 6.63 8.14
N LYS A 110 -17.61 7.80 8.10
CA LYS A 110 -17.73 8.78 7.00
C LYS A 110 -17.35 8.19 5.65
N VAL A 111 -16.33 7.34 5.59
CA VAL A 111 -15.94 6.66 4.36
C VAL A 111 -17.00 5.65 3.96
N LEU A 112 -17.48 4.83 4.87
CA LEU A 112 -18.46 3.77 4.59
C LEU A 112 -19.86 4.33 4.26
N GLU A 113 -20.23 5.53 4.76
CA GLU A 113 -21.44 6.24 4.36
C GLU A 113 -21.37 6.79 2.92
N SER A 114 -20.16 7.16 2.48
CA SER A 114 -19.97 7.82 1.19
C SER A 114 -19.59 6.88 0.05
N HIS A 115 -19.11 5.68 0.36
CA HIS A 115 -18.58 4.73 -0.61
C HIS A 115 -19.05 3.32 -0.29
N THR A 116 -19.38 2.59 -1.36
CA THR A 116 -19.82 1.18 -1.27
C THR A 116 -18.80 0.21 -1.86
N ARG A 117 -17.71 0.73 -2.48
CA ARG A 117 -16.68 -0.08 -3.14
C ARG A 117 -15.33 0.64 -3.13
N GLY A 118 -14.25 -0.12 -2.98
CA GLY A 118 -12.89 0.41 -3.03
C GLY A 118 -11.90 -0.38 -2.19
N ILE A 119 -10.82 0.28 -1.78
CA ILE A 119 -9.80 -0.31 -0.89
C ILE A 119 -9.74 0.48 0.42
N LEU A 120 -9.89 -0.22 1.54
CA LEU A 120 -9.60 0.28 2.88
C LEU A 120 -8.17 -0.11 3.23
N LEU A 121 -7.28 0.86 3.29
CA LEU A 121 -5.88 0.67 3.63
C LEU A 121 -5.61 1.11 5.07
N PHE A 122 -5.24 0.16 5.92
CA PHE A 122 -4.85 0.37 7.30
C PHE A 122 -3.33 0.23 7.43
N ASP A 123 -2.64 1.37 7.48
CA ASP A 123 -1.18 1.41 7.56
C ASP A 123 -0.70 1.27 9.01
N GLU A 124 0.37 0.46 9.23
CA GLU A 124 1.02 0.21 10.52
C GLU A 124 0.06 -0.33 11.59
N VAL A 125 -0.70 -1.38 11.22
CA VAL A 125 -1.75 -1.97 12.08
C VAL A 125 -1.26 -2.43 13.45
N GLU A 126 0.03 -2.77 13.60
CA GLU A 126 0.64 -3.12 14.88
C GLU A 126 0.60 -1.99 15.91
N LYS A 127 0.41 -0.75 15.47
CA LYS A 127 0.33 0.43 16.34
C LYS A 127 -1.09 0.74 16.81
N ALA A 128 -2.11 0.14 16.19
CA ALA A 128 -3.49 0.39 16.54
C ALA A 128 -3.82 -0.04 17.98
N HIS A 129 -4.73 0.70 18.61
CA HIS A 129 -5.28 0.30 19.89
C HIS A 129 -5.99 -1.06 19.79
N ARG A 130 -5.94 -1.90 20.84
CA ARG A 130 -6.50 -3.27 20.83
C ARG A 130 -7.97 -3.35 20.46
N LEU A 131 -8.78 -2.37 20.84
CA LEU A 131 -10.20 -2.32 20.46
C LEU A 131 -10.42 -2.29 18.96
N ILE A 132 -9.49 -1.68 18.19
CA ILE A 132 -9.56 -1.66 16.73
C ILE A 132 -9.28 -3.06 16.16
N TRP A 133 -8.43 -3.86 16.81
CA TRP A 133 -8.15 -5.22 16.34
C TRP A 133 -9.37 -6.14 16.44
N ASP A 134 -10.20 -5.97 17.45
CA ASP A 134 -11.44 -6.74 17.58
C ASP A 134 -12.45 -6.40 16.45
N LEU A 135 -12.38 -5.18 15.92
CA LEU A 135 -13.18 -4.76 14.77
C LEU A 135 -12.69 -5.38 13.45
N PHE A 136 -11.38 -5.57 13.30
CA PHE A 136 -10.87 -6.30 12.13
C PHE A 136 -11.44 -7.73 12.05
N LEU A 137 -11.69 -8.40 13.18
CA LEU A 137 -12.37 -9.71 13.17
C LEU A 137 -13.75 -9.59 12.54
N GLN A 138 -14.56 -8.59 12.90
CA GLN A 138 -15.89 -8.39 12.32
C GLN A 138 -15.80 -8.09 10.81
N MET A 139 -14.89 -7.19 10.42
CA MET A 139 -14.69 -6.80 9.02
C MET A 139 -14.29 -7.99 8.15
N LEU A 140 -13.36 -8.82 8.64
CA LEU A 140 -12.79 -9.93 7.87
C LEU A 140 -13.69 -11.18 7.90
N ASP A 141 -14.53 -11.34 8.93
CA ASP A 141 -15.38 -12.52 9.07
C ASP A 141 -16.75 -12.38 8.41
N ALA A 142 -17.34 -11.21 8.52
CA ALA A 142 -18.72 -11.01 8.12
C ALA A 142 -18.90 -9.82 7.16
N ALA A 143 -17.83 -9.29 6.59
CA ALA A 143 -17.83 -8.10 5.73
C ALA A 143 -18.73 -6.97 6.26
N ARG A 144 -18.83 -6.82 7.56
CA ARG A 144 -19.66 -5.80 8.21
C ARG A 144 -18.99 -5.28 9.47
N ILE A 145 -19.33 -4.06 9.83
CA ILE A 145 -18.85 -3.45 11.07
C ILE A 145 -20.00 -2.64 11.70
N THR A 146 -20.20 -2.80 13.00
CA THR A 146 -21.05 -1.91 13.77
C THR A 146 -20.19 -0.88 14.49
N LEU A 147 -20.38 0.39 14.17
CA LEU A 147 -19.62 1.49 14.74
C LEU A 147 -20.24 2.02 16.03
N ALA A 148 -19.58 2.98 16.67
CA ALA A 148 -20.03 3.54 17.96
C ALA A 148 -21.37 4.28 17.87
N ASP A 149 -21.77 4.73 16.69
CA ASP A 149 -23.08 5.31 16.37
C ASP A 149 -24.20 4.27 16.22
N HIS A 150 -23.93 2.99 16.56
CA HIS A 150 -24.82 1.84 16.43
C HIS A 150 -25.27 1.51 14.99
N ARG A 151 -24.67 2.13 13.97
CA ARG A 151 -24.94 1.78 12.56
C ARG A 151 -24.06 0.63 12.11
N THR A 152 -24.66 -0.30 11.39
CA THR A 152 -23.92 -1.39 10.75
C THR A 152 -23.67 -1.04 9.29
N HIS A 153 -22.40 -1.10 8.88
CA HIS A 153 -21.95 -0.82 7.54
C HIS A 153 -21.51 -2.12 6.85
N ASP A 154 -21.85 -2.22 5.56
CA ASP A 154 -21.44 -3.33 4.69
C ASP A 154 -20.06 -3.06 4.08
N LEU A 155 -19.18 -4.05 4.12
CA LEU A 155 -17.83 -4.01 3.56
C LEU A 155 -17.65 -5.05 2.44
N SER A 156 -18.70 -5.73 1.99
CA SER A 156 -18.63 -6.76 0.94
C SER A 156 -18.11 -6.21 -0.41
N GLY A 157 -18.22 -4.89 -0.64
CA GLY A 157 -17.66 -4.20 -1.80
C GLY A 157 -16.22 -3.71 -1.64
N PHE A 158 -15.57 -3.99 -0.50
CA PHE A 158 -14.23 -3.46 -0.24
C PHE A 158 -13.15 -4.55 -0.19
N TYR A 159 -11.94 -4.17 -0.62
CA TYR A 159 -10.73 -4.86 -0.22
C TYR A 159 -10.19 -4.27 1.09
N VAL A 160 -9.78 -5.13 2.00
CA VAL A 160 -9.17 -4.74 3.28
C VAL A 160 -7.67 -5.02 3.21
N VAL A 161 -6.86 -3.98 3.22
CA VAL A 161 -5.40 -4.09 3.16
C VAL A 161 -4.80 -3.54 4.46
N CYS A 162 -4.09 -4.38 5.17
CA CYS A 162 -3.33 -4.02 6.36
C CYS A 162 -1.84 -4.04 6.05
N THR A 163 -1.09 -3.01 6.43
CA THR A 163 0.37 -3.03 6.38
C THR A 163 0.96 -3.11 7.77
N SER A 164 2.12 -3.74 7.89
CA SER A 164 2.86 -3.83 9.15
C SER A 164 4.36 -3.85 8.92
N ASN A 165 5.11 -3.32 9.89
CA ASN A 165 6.57 -3.36 9.91
C ASN A 165 7.11 -4.50 10.79
N ILE A 166 6.26 -5.40 11.29
CA ILE A 166 6.67 -6.59 12.05
C ILE A 166 7.62 -7.43 11.20
N GLY A 167 8.67 -7.96 11.83
CA GLY A 167 9.70 -8.76 11.18
C GLY A 167 10.74 -7.97 10.37
N SER A 168 10.61 -6.64 10.26
CA SER A 168 11.54 -5.80 9.51
C SER A 168 12.98 -5.94 9.96
N GLN A 169 13.23 -6.04 11.26
CA GLN A 169 14.57 -6.22 11.80
C GLN A 169 15.21 -7.53 11.35
N GLN A 170 14.45 -8.60 11.26
CA GLN A 170 14.93 -9.91 10.78
C GLN A 170 15.31 -9.84 9.31
N LEU A 171 14.47 -9.19 8.48
CA LEU A 171 14.69 -9.03 7.05
C LEU A 171 15.88 -8.12 6.72
N MET A 172 16.16 -7.13 7.55
CA MET A 172 17.24 -6.16 7.34
C MET A 172 18.62 -6.62 7.86
N ARG A 173 18.67 -7.72 8.62
CA ARG A 173 19.94 -8.30 9.08
C ARG A 173 20.68 -8.94 7.91
N PRO A 174 22.00 -8.71 7.79
CA PRO A 174 22.81 -9.44 6.82
C PRO A 174 22.73 -10.96 7.13
N THR A 175 22.31 -11.74 6.16
CA THR A 175 22.17 -13.19 6.32
C THR A 175 22.37 -13.90 4.98
N ARG A 176 22.81 -15.16 5.05
CA ARG A 176 22.88 -16.06 3.89
C ARG A 176 21.65 -16.97 3.79
N LEU A 177 20.68 -16.82 4.70
CA LEU A 177 19.48 -17.66 4.69
C LEU A 177 18.64 -17.37 3.45
N PRO A 178 18.03 -18.41 2.85
CA PRO A 178 17.07 -18.25 1.78
C PRO A 178 15.88 -17.39 2.23
N PHE A 179 15.33 -16.58 1.33
CA PHE A 179 14.19 -15.71 1.65
C PHE A 179 12.98 -16.48 2.23
N ALA A 180 12.69 -17.68 1.71
CA ALA A 180 11.61 -18.53 2.24
C ALA A 180 11.77 -18.86 3.74
N THR A 181 13.00 -18.95 4.24
CA THR A 181 13.26 -19.13 5.68
C THR A 181 12.98 -17.85 6.47
N LEU A 182 13.38 -16.70 5.93
CA LEU A 182 13.08 -15.39 6.53
C LEU A 182 11.58 -15.10 6.52
N GLU A 183 10.90 -15.40 5.42
CA GLU A 183 9.44 -15.25 5.31
C GLU A 183 8.72 -16.05 6.38
N ARG A 184 9.07 -17.33 6.56
CA ARG A 184 8.50 -18.17 7.64
C ARG A 184 8.77 -17.59 9.03
N ALA A 185 9.96 -17.07 9.28
CA ALA A 185 10.31 -16.46 10.56
C ALA A 185 9.49 -15.19 10.83
N VAL A 186 9.28 -14.34 9.80
CA VAL A 186 8.42 -13.15 9.90
C VAL A 186 6.97 -13.51 10.15
N LEU A 187 6.44 -14.51 9.43
CA LEU A 187 5.07 -14.99 9.65
C LEU A 187 4.89 -15.59 11.06
N ALA A 188 5.90 -16.28 11.59
CA ALA A 188 5.88 -16.79 12.96
C ALA A 188 5.91 -15.65 14.00
N GLU A 189 6.62 -14.54 13.71
CA GLU A 189 6.66 -13.36 14.57
C GLU A 189 5.29 -12.72 14.77
N LEU A 190 4.39 -12.80 13.79
CA LEU A 190 3.03 -12.25 13.88
C LEU A 190 2.26 -12.76 15.10
N HIS A 191 2.44 -14.04 15.46
CA HIS A 191 1.75 -14.66 16.61
C HIS A 191 2.14 -14.06 17.96
N ARG A 192 3.22 -13.27 18.03
CA ARG A 192 3.61 -12.52 19.23
C ARG A 192 2.88 -11.19 19.36
N HIS A 193 2.37 -10.67 18.24
CA HIS A 193 1.75 -9.35 18.16
C HIS A 193 0.23 -9.43 18.00
N PHE A 194 -0.25 -10.39 17.23
CA PHE A 194 -1.66 -10.57 16.91
C PHE A 194 -2.18 -11.92 17.35
N ARG A 195 -3.46 -11.96 17.68
CA ARG A 195 -4.15 -13.23 17.99
C ARG A 195 -4.12 -14.14 16.74
N PRO A 196 -3.84 -15.45 16.89
CA PRO A 196 -3.83 -16.40 15.76
C PRO A 196 -5.12 -16.36 14.93
N GLU A 197 -6.23 -16.15 15.61
CA GLU A 197 -7.55 -16.01 15.00
C GLU A 197 -7.60 -14.88 13.97
N LEU A 198 -7.12 -13.69 14.30
CA LEU A 198 -7.06 -12.56 13.36
C LEU A 198 -6.13 -12.85 12.18
N ILE A 199 -4.95 -13.44 12.44
CA ILE A 199 -3.98 -13.80 11.39
C ILE A 199 -4.61 -14.78 10.40
N GLY A 200 -5.41 -15.73 10.90
CA GLY A 200 -6.10 -16.75 10.08
C GLY A 200 -7.19 -16.20 9.16
N ARG A 201 -7.70 -14.99 9.40
CA ARG A 201 -8.78 -14.39 8.61
C ARG A 201 -8.32 -13.69 7.33
N PHE A 202 -7.05 -13.32 7.23
CA PHE A 202 -6.54 -12.74 5.99
C PHE A 202 -6.43 -13.79 4.88
N ASP A 203 -6.96 -13.45 3.70
CA ASP A 203 -6.85 -14.30 2.50
C ASP A 203 -5.39 -14.48 2.10
N GLU A 204 -4.61 -13.41 2.20
CA GLU A 204 -3.21 -13.45 1.81
C GLU A 204 -2.31 -12.67 2.78
N LYS A 205 -1.23 -13.31 3.19
CA LYS A 205 -0.18 -12.74 4.05
C LYS A 205 1.13 -12.79 3.28
N VAL A 206 1.63 -11.63 2.87
CA VAL A 206 2.84 -11.52 2.05
C VAL A 206 3.94 -10.72 2.72
N VAL A 207 5.16 -11.22 2.59
CA VAL A 207 6.35 -10.58 3.13
C VAL A 207 7.12 -9.93 1.99
N PHE A 208 7.28 -8.61 2.07
CA PHE A 208 8.04 -7.81 1.11
C PHE A 208 9.53 -7.91 1.40
N LYS A 209 10.32 -8.12 0.37
CA LYS A 209 11.79 -8.16 0.45
C LYS A 209 12.37 -6.77 0.65
N PRO A 210 13.50 -6.63 1.39
CA PRO A 210 14.33 -5.44 1.29
C PRO A 210 14.74 -5.18 -0.16
N LEU A 211 14.86 -3.91 -0.54
CA LEU A 211 15.25 -3.53 -1.89
C LEU A 211 16.75 -3.76 -2.10
N SER A 212 17.11 -4.55 -3.11
CA SER A 212 18.50 -4.68 -3.55
C SER A 212 19.02 -3.37 -4.18
N PRO A 213 20.33 -3.13 -4.25
CA PRO A 213 20.90 -1.97 -4.95
C PRO A 213 20.38 -1.82 -6.39
N ASP A 214 20.30 -2.91 -7.14
CA ASP A 214 19.79 -2.90 -8.52
C ASP A 214 18.32 -2.47 -8.56
N THR A 215 17.48 -3.04 -7.67
CA THR A 215 16.07 -2.64 -7.54
C THR A 215 15.94 -1.16 -7.14
N GLN A 216 16.82 -0.67 -6.28
CA GLN A 216 16.84 0.75 -5.87
C GLN A 216 17.13 1.65 -7.08
N ARG A 217 18.07 1.25 -7.94
CA ARG A 217 18.39 1.96 -9.17
C ARG A 217 17.20 1.96 -10.14
N GLU A 218 16.56 0.81 -10.35
CA GLU A 218 15.35 0.72 -11.18
C GLU A 218 14.23 1.66 -10.69
N ILE A 219 13.97 1.69 -9.38
CA ILE A 219 12.97 2.58 -8.79
C ILE A 219 13.33 4.05 -9.01
N ALA A 220 14.60 4.40 -8.83
CA ALA A 220 15.07 5.77 -9.06
C ALA A 220 14.84 6.19 -10.51
N MET A 221 15.19 5.33 -11.47
CA MET A 221 14.97 5.59 -12.90
C MET A 221 13.50 5.78 -13.24
N ILE A 222 12.58 4.98 -12.66
CA ILE A 222 11.14 5.14 -12.85
C ILE A 222 10.68 6.51 -12.34
N VAL A 223 11.04 6.87 -11.10
CA VAL A 223 10.63 8.13 -10.48
C VAL A 223 11.18 9.34 -11.22
N ILE A 224 12.43 9.26 -11.67
CA ILE A 224 13.08 10.31 -12.49
C ILE A 224 12.37 10.42 -13.83
N GLY A 225 12.15 9.30 -14.52
CA GLY A 225 11.49 9.27 -15.83
C GLY A 225 10.09 9.88 -15.79
N GLU A 226 9.28 9.53 -14.80
CA GLU A 226 7.95 10.13 -14.60
C GLU A 226 8.03 11.66 -14.41
N LYS A 227 9.04 12.13 -13.71
CA LYS A 227 9.23 13.56 -13.46
C LYS A 227 9.76 14.32 -14.69
N VAL A 228 10.70 13.73 -15.39
CA VAL A 228 11.23 14.27 -16.65
C VAL A 228 10.12 14.38 -17.69
N GLU A 229 9.31 13.33 -17.86
CA GLU A 229 8.17 13.36 -18.78
C GLU A 229 7.13 14.43 -18.39
N ARG A 230 6.90 14.64 -17.10
CA ARG A 230 6.05 15.74 -16.65
C ARG A 230 6.59 17.11 -17.04
N TYR A 231 7.91 17.33 -16.91
CA TYR A 231 8.53 18.58 -17.34
C TYR A 231 8.54 18.74 -18.86
N ARG A 232 8.72 17.65 -19.60
CA ARG A 232 8.60 17.65 -21.07
C ARG A 232 7.23 18.11 -21.55
N LYS A 233 6.15 17.65 -20.90
CA LYS A 233 4.78 18.14 -21.17
C LYS A 233 4.58 19.62 -20.88
N MET A 234 5.44 20.22 -20.06
CA MET A 234 5.48 21.67 -19.80
C MET A 234 6.43 22.42 -20.76
N GLY A 235 6.98 21.76 -21.77
CA GLY A 235 7.93 22.36 -22.73
C GLY A 235 9.35 22.47 -22.18
N ILE A 236 9.71 21.73 -21.11
CA ILE A 236 11.03 21.77 -20.48
C ILE A 236 11.72 20.43 -20.76
N GLU A 237 12.72 20.44 -21.60
CA GLU A 237 13.57 19.28 -21.86
C GLU A 237 14.66 19.17 -20.78
N LEU A 238 14.71 18.00 -20.13
CA LEU A 238 15.70 17.64 -19.12
C LEU A 238 16.29 16.28 -19.46
N GLU A 239 17.59 16.18 -19.36
CA GLU A 239 18.34 14.94 -19.38
C GLU A 239 19.06 14.79 -18.04
N VAL A 240 19.05 13.59 -17.47
CA VAL A 240 19.68 13.29 -16.20
C VAL A 240 20.85 12.35 -16.47
N GLU A 241 22.06 12.90 -16.34
CA GLU A 241 23.30 12.16 -16.53
C GLU A 241 23.55 11.17 -15.38
N GLU A 242 24.56 10.31 -15.53
CA GLU A 242 24.88 9.23 -14.59
C GLU A 242 25.25 9.74 -13.19
N GLU A 243 26.08 10.78 -13.11
CA GLU A 243 26.54 11.32 -11.81
C GLU A 243 25.40 11.90 -10.97
N PRO A 244 24.50 12.76 -11.50
CA PRO A 244 23.26 13.15 -10.82
C PRO A 244 22.35 11.99 -10.44
N LEU A 245 22.27 10.96 -11.29
CA LEU A 245 21.48 9.77 -11.00
C LEU A 245 22.00 9.04 -9.75
N GLU A 246 23.30 8.78 -9.69
CA GLU A 246 23.91 8.13 -8.51
C GLU A 246 23.75 8.97 -7.23
N LEU A 247 23.86 10.29 -7.33
CA LEU A 247 23.61 11.18 -6.20
C LEU A 247 22.16 11.08 -5.72
N LEU A 248 21.18 11.06 -6.64
CA LEU A 248 19.76 10.91 -6.31
C LEU A 248 19.47 9.56 -5.65
N ILE A 249 20.08 8.47 -6.14
CA ILE A 249 19.93 7.14 -5.53
C ILE A 249 20.46 7.16 -4.10
N ARG A 250 21.67 7.64 -3.89
CA ARG A 250 22.33 7.68 -2.58
C ARG A 250 21.60 8.54 -1.56
N THR A 251 20.99 9.65 -2.00
CA THR A 251 20.25 10.58 -1.13
C THR A 251 18.76 10.22 -0.97
N GLY A 252 18.16 9.62 -2.00
CA GLY A 252 16.75 9.28 -2.04
C GLY A 252 16.40 7.90 -1.47
N ILE A 253 17.40 7.05 -1.18
CA ILE A 253 17.19 5.73 -0.60
C ILE A 253 18.04 5.56 0.65
N THR A 254 17.41 5.14 1.73
CA THR A 254 18.08 4.93 3.01
C THR A 254 17.72 3.58 3.61
N LYS A 255 18.60 3.01 4.44
CA LYS A 255 18.30 1.76 5.15
C LYS A 255 17.04 1.87 6.03
N ALA A 256 16.80 3.03 6.64
CA ALA A 256 15.68 3.23 7.55
C ALA A 256 14.34 3.42 6.84
N LEU A 257 14.33 4.12 5.70
CA LEU A 257 13.10 4.55 5.01
C LEU A 257 12.91 3.90 3.63
N GLY A 258 13.84 3.03 3.20
CA GLY A 258 13.81 2.40 1.88
C GLY A 258 13.77 3.44 0.77
N ALA A 259 12.93 3.24 -0.24
CA ALA A 259 12.74 4.14 -1.36
C ALA A 259 11.73 5.28 -1.07
N ARG A 260 11.15 5.36 0.13
CA ARG A 260 10.13 6.39 0.47
C ARG A 260 10.58 7.84 0.21
N PRO A 261 11.83 8.24 0.51
CA PRO A 261 12.28 9.60 0.25
C PRO A 261 12.54 9.91 -1.23
N MET A 262 12.65 8.89 -2.11
CA MET A 262 13.07 9.05 -3.50
C MET A 262 12.20 10.07 -4.26
N LYS A 263 10.88 9.94 -4.20
CA LYS A 263 9.95 10.86 -4.88
C LYS A 263 10.20 12.32 -4.47
N ARG A 264 10.42 12.57 -3.16
CA ARG A 264 10.69 13.91 -2.62
C ARG A 264 12.08 14.42 -3.03
N THR A 265 13.08 13.56 -2.98
CA THR A 265 14.46 13.89 -3.38
C THR A 265 14.53 14.28 -4.84
N VAL A 266 13.95 13.47 -5.73
CA VAL A 266 13.87 13.75 -7.17
C VAL A 266 13.08 15.05 -7.43
N GLN A 267 11.95 15.23 -6.76
CA GLN A 267 11.15 16.45 -6.91
C GLN A 267 11.92 17.70 -6.52
N LYS A 268 12.64 17.67 -5.39
CA LYS A 268 13.44 18.79 -4.92
C LYS A 268 14.58 19.09 -5.91
N TYR A 269 15.40 18.09 -6.23
CA TYR A 269 16.59 18.26 -7.06
C TYR A 269 16.23 18.75 -8.47
N LEU A 270 15.36 18.04 -9.19
CA LEU A 270 14.94 18.44 -10.53
C LEU A 270 14.15 19.75 -10.52
N GLY A 271 13.35 20.00 -9.47
CA GLY A 271 12.62 21.26 -9.30
C GLY A 271 13.55 22.46 -9.13
N ASP A 272 14.63 22.30 -8.36
CA ASP A 272 15.65 23.35 -8.18
C ASP A 272 16.40 23.64 -9.49
N VAL A 273 16.80 22.60 -10.23
CA VAL A 273 17.46 22.75 -11.56
C VAL A 273 16.53 23.49 -12.54
N VAL A 274 15.27 23.10 -12.62
CA VAL A 274 14.28 23.76 -13.51
C VAL A 274 14.10 25.22 -13.12
N ARG A 275 13.95 25.50 -11.82
CA ARG A 275 13.78 26.87 -11.31
C ARG A 275 14.97 27.77 -11.67
N GLU A 276 16.18 27.30 -11.49
CA GLU A 276 17.39 28.06 -11.86
C GLU A 276 17.46 28.31 -13.37
N ARG A 277 17.14 27.29 -14.19
CA ARG A 277 17.12 27.44 -15.66
C ARG A 277 16.04 28.44 -16.13
N MET A 278 14.88 28.45 -15.48
CA MET A 278 13.81 29.41 -15.79
C MET A 278 14.21 30.85 -15.43
N LYS A 279 14.90 31.05 -14.28
CA LYS A 279 15.43 32.37 -13.91
C LYS A 279 16.44 32.88 -14.93
N LEU A 280 17.35 32.03 -15.40
CA LEU A 280 18.32 32.39 -16.41
C LEU A 280 17.70 32.77 -17.76
N ARG A 281 16.59 32.10 -18.15
CA ARG A 281 15.82 32.43 -19.37
C ARG A 281 15.07 33.76 -19.30
N ASN A 282 14.64 34.20 -18.10
CA ASN A 282 13.95 35.47 -17.89
C ASN A 282 14.93 36.66 -17.66
N LEU A 283 16.24 36.42 -17.67
CA LEU A 283 17.26 37.45 -17.56
C LEU A 283 17.83 37.86 -18.94
N PHE A 284 17.34 37.27 -20.03
CA PHE A 284 17.57 37.61 -21.41
C PHE A 284 16.24 37.84 -22.13
#